data_723c8ae4dd0f0be9e395fdf61d0b53db
#
_entry.id   723c8ae4dd0f0be9e395fdf61d0b53db
#
_cell.length_a   1.000
_cell.length_b   1.000
_cell.length_c   1.000
_cell.angle_alpha   90.00
_cell.angle_beta   90.00
_cell.angle_gamma   90.00
#
_symmetry.space_group_name_H-M   'P 1'
#
loop_
_entity.id
_entity.type
_entity.pdbx_description
1 polymer ?
#
loop_
_entity_poly.entity_id
_entity_poly.type
_entity_poly.pdbx_seq_one_letter_code
_entity_poly.pdbx_strand_id
1 'polypeptide(L)'
;MAASPISTLNHCPTAELLPAYALRAVSASEAAAAEIYVASCPDCQRELESLRPVIDRFVSWPTDLLRPTTSLQERLALRIAEGKEPVSPPPQPWSEPEWETVAPGIECKLLATDTANHRVSMLVRLAPGASYPAHRHAGVEELYLLHGELWIDDRKLLPGDYNYGAPGAGDDRVWSATGCTCVLVTSTNDSLR
;
A
#
# COMPACT_ATOMS: atom_id res chain seq x y z
N MET A 1 44.60 -8.90 -10.99
CA MET A 1 43.55 -9.62 -10.26
C MET A 1 43.68 -9.25 -8.80
N ALA A 2 42.93 -8.26 -8.34
CA ALA A 2 42.93 -7.83 -6.95
C ALA A 2 41.78 -8.59 -6.26
N ALA A 3 42.14 -9.42 -5.29
CA ALA A 3 41.16 -10.10 -4.45
C ALA A 3 40.39 -9.09 -3.62
N SER A 4 39.08 -9.08 -3.72
CA SER A 4 38.20 -8.32 -2.84
C SER A 4 38.44 -8.76 -1.39
N PRO A 5 38.53 -7.85 -0.42
CA PRO A 5 38.65 -8.21 0.96
C PRO A 5 37.35 -8.88 1.42
N ILE A 6 37.41 -10.15 1.73
CA ILE A 6 36.36 -10.91 2.42
C ILE A 6 36.18 -10.25 3.78
N SER A 7 34.99 -9.79 4.04
CA SER A 7 34.51 -9.06 5.21
C SER A 7 34.96 -9.74 6.52
N THR A 8 35.58 -8.98 7.40
CA THR A 8 35.99 -9.37 8.76
C THR A 8 34.82 -9.35 9.79
N LEU A 9 33.58 -9.39 9.31
CA LEU A 9 32.35 -9.32 10.13
C LEU A 9 32.07 -10.57 10.99
N ASN A 10 32.93 -11.59 10.94
CA ASN A 10 32.71 -12.85 11.66
C ASN A 10 32.73 -12.76 13.20
N HIS A 11 32.79 -11.56 13.81
CA HIS A 11 32.83 -11.39 15.26
C HIS A 11 31.67 -10.57 15.85
N CYS A 12 30.77 -10.01 15.02
CA CYS A 12 29.64 -9.26 15.54
C CYS A 12 28.36 -10.13 15.51
N PRO A 13 27.74 -10.41 16.68
CA PRO A 13 26.53 -11.27 16.73
C PRO A 13 25.34 -10.73 15.95
N THR A 14 25.35 -9.44 15.61
CA THR A 14 24.26 -8.77 14.87
C THR A 14 24.57 -8.52 13.42
N ALA A 15 25.72 -8.99 12.90
CA ALA A 15 26.10 -8.76 11.50
C ALA A 15 25.04 -9.27 10.51
N GLU A 16 24.40 -10.40 10.80
CA GLU A 16 23.33 -10.98 9.99
C GLU A 16 22.02 -10.16 10.01
N LEU A 17 21.81 -9.38 11.07
CA LEU A 17 20.61 -8.56 11.22
C LEU A 17 20.74 -7.18 10.57
N LEU A 18 21.96 -6.71 10.28
CA LEU A 18 22.18 -5.36 9.77
C LEU A 18 21.44 -5.02 8.49
N PRO A 19 21.37 -5.91 7.47
CA PRO A 19 20.59 -5.63 6.28
C PRO A 19 19.09 -5.50 6.57
N ALA A 20 18.53 -6.39 7.39
CA ALA A 20 17.13 -6.34 7.78
C ALA A 20 16.83 -5.12 8.68
N TYR A 21 17.75 -4.77 9.58
CA TYR A 21 17.67 -3.56 10.39
C TYR A 21 17.67 -2.29 9.53
N ALA A 22 18.58 -2.21 8.56
CA ALA A 22 18.67 -1.09 7.64
C ALA A 22 17.38 -0.90 6.80
N LEU A 23 16.71 -2.01 6.45
CA LEU A 23 15.41 -2.02 5.75
C LEU A 23 14.20 -1.84 6.70
N ARG A 24 14.42 -1.69 8.01
CA ARG A 24 13.38 -1.65 9.05
C ARG A 24 12.48 -2.88 9.05
N ALA A 25 13.03 -4.04 8.69
CA ALA A 25 12.33 -5.32 8.57
C ALA A 25 12.64 -6.27 9.76
N VAL A 26 12.95 -5.72 10.91
CA VAL A 26 13.23 -6.44 12.17
C VAL A 26 12.17 -6.10 13.22
N SER A 27 12.00 -6.99 14.21
CA SER A 27 11.15 -6.71 15.37
C SER A 27 11.72 -5.58 16.24
N ALA A 28 10.88 -4.98 17.09
CA ALA A 28 11.32 -3.91 17.99
C ALA A 28 12.47 -4.33 18.93
N SER A 29 12.46 -5.59 19.39
CA SER A 29 13.52 -6.13 20.25
C SER A 29 14.85 -6.32 19.51
N GLU A 30 14.79 -6.78 18.25
CA GLU A 30 15.97 -6.93 17.39
C GLU A 30 16.52 -5.56 16.97
N ALA A 31 15.66 -4.58 16.71
CA ALA A 31 16.06 -3.21 16.41
C ALA A 31 16.84 -2.60 17.59
N ALA A 32 16.31 -2.71 18.81
CA ALA A 32 16.98 -2.20 20.01
C ALA A 32 18.34 -2.89 20.23
N ALA A 33 18.44 -4.19 20.00
CA ALA A 33 19.71 -4.91 20.07
C ALA A 33 20.70 -4.42 19.01
N ALA A 34 20.24 -4.26 17.76
CA ALA A 34 21.08 -3.76 16.66
C ALA A 34 21.59 -2.34 16.94
N GLU A 35 20.76 -1.44 17.47
CA GLU A 35 21.14 -0.07 17.84
C GLU A 35 22.30 -0.02 18.83
N ILE A 36 22.27 -0.88 19.86
CA ILE A 36 23.36 -0.95 20.87
C ILE A 36 24.68 -1.33 20.18
N TYR A 37 24.68 -2.32 19.30
CA TYR A 37 25.88 -2.76 18.59
C TYR A 37 26.36 -1.74 17.56
N VAL A 38 25.44 -1.13 16.81
CA VAL A 38 25.78 -0.07 15.85
C VAL A 38 26.41 1.12 16.56
N ALA A 39 25.91 1.50 17.74
CA ALA A 39 26.46 2.61 18.51
C ALA A 39 27.92 2.36 19.00
N SER A 40 28.31 1.10 19.18
CA SER A 40 29.60 0.73 19.80
C SER A 40 30.60 0.03 18.86
N CYS A 41 30.15 -0.45 17.69
CA CYS A 41 30.96 -1.23 16.77
C CYS A 41 31.26 -0.48 15.46
N PRO A 42 32.51 -0.04 15.20
CA PRO A 42 32.88 0.65 13.96
C PRO A 42 32.66 -0.20 12.69
N ASP A 43 32.72 -1.52 12.79
CA ASP A 43 32.51 -2.43 11.66
C ASP A 43 31.03 -2.44 11.28
N CYS A 44 30.11 -2.49 12.26
CA CYS A 44 28.68 -2.40 12.02
C CYS A 44 28.29 -1.05 11.40
N GLN A 45 28.92 0.04 11.85
CA GLN A 45 28.71 1.37 11.25
C GLN A 45 29.12 1.42 9.79
N ARG A 46 30.29 0.90 9.45
CA ARG A 46 30.81 0.84 8.07
C ARG A 46 29.91 -0.04 7.18
N GLU A 47 29.43 -1.15 7.71
CA GLU A 47 28.50 -2.02 6.96
C GLU A 47 27.19 -1.31 6.65
N LEU A 48 26.59 -0.63 7.64
CA LEU A 48 25.39 0.17 7.42
C LEU A 48 25.60 1.28 6.40
N GLU A 49 26.75 1.95 6.45
CA GLU A 49 27.09 2.97 5.45
C GLU A 49 27.23 2.37 4.06
N SER A 50 27.77 1.15 3.94
CA SER A 50 27.90 0.44 2.65
C SER A 50 26.54 0.01 2.09
N LEU A 51 25.55 -0.30 2.95
CA LEU A 51 24.21 -0.66 2.54
C LEU A 51 23.35 0.55 2.13
N ARG A 52 23.66 1.75 2.62
CA ARG A 52 22.88 2.96 2.36
C ARG A 52 22.63 3.23 0.87
N PRO A 53 23.62 3.17 -0.05
CA PRO A 53 23.38 3.40 -1.47
C PRO A 53 22.44 2.36 -2.11
N VAL A 54 22.45 1.13 -1.60
CA VAL A 54 21.56 0.06 -2.08
C VAL A 54 20.13 0.33 -1.60
N ILE A 55 19.98 0.68 -0.32
CA ILE A 55 18.69 1.01 0.28
C ILE A 55 18.08 2.25 -0.36
N ASP A 56 18.88 3.30 -0.59
CA ASP A 56 18.43 4.52 -1.26
C ASP A 56 17.90 4.23 -2.68
N ARG A 57 18.52 3.28 -3.40
CA ARG A 57 18.01 2.81 -4.69
C ARG A 57 16.69 2.05 -4.57
N PHE A 58 16.52 1.25 -3.54
CA PHE A 58 15.24 0.56 -3.28
C PHE A 58 14.13 1.53 -2.90
N VAL A 59 14.43 2.51 -2.06
CA VAL A 59 13.47 3.53 -1.62
C VAL A 59 13.18 4.54 -2.75
N SER A 60 14.12 4.78 -3.64
CA SER A 60 13.96 5.72 -4.77
C SER A 60 13.27 5.12 -5.99
N TRP A 61 12.95 3.82 -5.98
CA TRP A 61 12.22 3.22 -7.09
C TRP A 61 10.74 3.59 -7.04
N PRO A 62 10.16 3.87 -8.06
CA PRO A 62 9.89 4.96 -9.01
C PRO A 62 9.24 6.19 -8.35
N THR A 63 9.79 6.66 -7.24
CA THR A 63 9.21 7.80 -6.48
C THR A 63 9.28 9.13 -7.24
N ASP A 64 9.94 9.18 -8.38
CA ASP A 64 9.96 10.40 -9.21
C ASP A 64 8.55 10.79 -9.69
N LEU A 65 7.67 9.81 -9.88
CA LEU A 65 6.24 10.03 -10.17
C LEU A 65 5.44 10.45 -8.93
N LEU A 66 5.94 10.14 -7.74
CA LEU A 66 5.30 10.42 -6.46
C LEU A 66 5.95 11.61 -5.72
N ARG A 67 6.91 12.31 -6.35
CA ARG A 67 7.52 13.49 -5.74
C ARG A 67 6.45 14.55 -5.52
N PRO A 68 6.31 15.06 -4.29
CA PRO A 68 5.43 16.19 -4.04
C PRO A 68 5.81 17.36 -4.94
N THR A 69 4.85 18.12 -5.40
CA THR A 69 5.11 19.36 -6.14
C THR A 69 6.01 20.29 -5.34
N THR A 70 6.82 21.10 -6.01
CA THR A 70 7.72 22.07 -5.36
C THR A 70 6.96 22.94 -4.35
N SER A 71 5.76 23.37 -4.69
CA SER A 71 4.90 24.16 -3.79
C SER A 71 4.51 23.41 -2.52
N LEU A 72 4.30 22.09 -2.58
CA LEU A 72 4.02 21.28 -1.40
C LEU A 72 5.27 21.10 -0.53
N GLN A 73 6.44 20.92 -1.16
CA GLN A 73 7.72 20.82 -0.44
C GLN A 73 8.04 22.12 0.30
N GLU A 74 7.86 23.27 -0.36
CA GLU A 74 8.06 24.60 0.25
C GLU A 74 7.11 24.84 1.42
N ARG A 75 5.83 24.50 1.26
CA ARG A 75 4.84 24.60 2.36
C ARG A 75 5.18 23.71 3.53
N LEU A 76 5.67 22.49 3.29
CA LEU A 76 6.10 21.57 4.34
C LEU A 76 7.34 22.12 5.04
N ALA A 77 8.33 22.60 4.28
CA ALA A 77 9.55 23.20 4.83
C ALA A 77 9.24 24.40 5.72
N LEU A 78 8.34 25.28 5.29
CA LEU A 78 7.87 26.42 6.10
C LEU A 78 7.20 25.97 7.39
N ARG A 79 6.32 24.96 7.35
CA ARG A 79 5.66 24.42 8.56
C ARG A 79 6.64 23.82 9.54
N ILE A 80 7.66 23.11 9.04
CA ILE A 80 8.74 22.54 9.87
C ILE A 80 9.56 23.67 10.49
N ALA A 81 9.92 24.70 9.72
CA ALA A 81 10.70 25.84 10.19
C ALA A 81 9.91 26.69 11.25
N GLU A 82 8.60 26.77 11.13
CA GLU A 82 7.74 27.45 12.11
C GLU A 82 7.58 26.67 13.42
N GLY A 83 8.10 25.43 13.52
CA GLY A 83 8.03 24.59 14.71
C GLY A 83 6.60 24.27 15.16
N LYS A 84 5.61 24.49 14.28
CA LYS A 84 4.22 24.15 14.58
C LYS A 84 4.08 22.63 14.61
N GLU A 85 3.80 22.10 15.77
CA GLU A 85 3.32 20.73 15.91
C GLU A 85 2.17 20.50 14.90
N PRO A 86 2.16 19.36 14.19
CA PRO A 86 1.02 19.02 13.35
C PRO A 86 -0.22 19.01 14.25
N VAL A 87 -1.16 19.89 13.97
CA VAL A 87 -2.49 19.82 14.60
C VAL A 87 -3.12 18.53 14.04
N SER A 88 -2.84 17.42 14.73
CA SER A 88 -3.61 16.21 14.49
C SER A 88 -5.05 16.56 14.83
N PRO A 89 -5.99 16.36 13.91
CA PRO A 89 -7.41 16.47 14.28
C PRO A 89 -7.63 15.52 15.47
N PRO A 90 -8.48 15.90 16.43
CA PRO A 90 -8.79 15.03 17.54
C PRO A 90 -9.17 13.66 16.97
N PRO A 91 -8.71 12.56 17.58
CA PRO A 91 -9.07 11.23 17.12
C PRO A 91 -10.60 11.15 17.09
N GLN A 92 -11.16 11.09 15.88
CA GLN A 92 -12.57 10.81 15.74
C GLN A 92 -12.78 9.39 16.24
N PRO A 93 -13.81 9.13 17.07
CA PRO A 93 -14.15 7.79 17.45
C PRO A 93 -14.45 7.00 16.17
N TRP A 94 -13.50 6.15 15.79
CA TRP A 94 -13.68 5.29 14.64
C TRP A 94 -14.60 4.15 15.05
N SER A 95 -15.74 4.04 14.39
CA SER A 95 -16.59 2.86 14.46
C SER A 95 -16.35 2.03 13.22
N GLU A 96 -16.12 0.73 13.40
CA GLU A 96 -15.98 -0.16 12.27
C GLU A 96 -17.27 -0.15 11.42
N PRO A 97 -17.22 0.18 10.12
CA PRO A 97 -18.40 0.14 9.27
C PRO A 97 -18.96 -1.28 9.19
N GLU A 98 -20.27 -1.42 9.14
CA GLU A 98 -20.92 -2.72 8.99
C GLU A 98 -20.97 -3.15 7.51
N TRP A 99 -21.16 -4.44 7.28
CA TRP A 99 -21.41 -4.98 5.95
C TRP A 99 -22.87 -4.76 5.59
N GLU A 100 -23.10 -4.23 4.41
CA GLU A 100 -24.43 -3.99 3.85
C GLU A 100 -24.62 -4.83 2.58
N THR A 101 -25.74 -5.52 2.45
CA THR A 101 -26.10 -6.24 1.22
C THR A 101 -26.58 -5.23 0.19
N VAL A 102 -25.84 -5.09 -0.91
CA VAL A 102 -26.15 -4.14 -1.98
C VAL A 102 -26.82 -4.80 -3.20
N ALA A 103 -26.61 -6.11 -3.36
CA ALA A 103 -27.24 -6.92 -4.40
C ALA A 103 -27.25 -8.40 -3.96
N PRO A 104 -27.98 -9.29 -4.63
CA PRO A 104 -27.97 -10.71 -4.32
C PRO A 104 -26.56 -11.30 -4.35
N GLY A 105 -26.09 -11.79 -3.20
CA GLY A 105 -24.75 -12.36 -3.04
C GLY A 105 -23.61 -11.35 -3.06
N ILE A 106 -23.89 -10.04 -3.00
CA ILE A 106 -22.88 -8.98 -2.95
C ILE A 106 -23.10 -8.11 -1.71
N GLU A 107 -22.08 -8.03 -0.90
CA GLU A 107 -22.03 -7.19 0.30
C GLU A 107 -20.90 -6.17 0.17
N CYS A 108 -21.15 -4.97 0.64
CA CYS A 108 -20.17 -3.89 0.69
C CYS A 108 -19.98 -3.40 2.12
N LYS A 109 -18.75 -2.98 2.43
CA LYS A 109 -18.39 -2.30 3.66
C LYS A 109 -17.75 -0.99 3.29
N LEU A 110 -18.47 0.11 3.52
CA LEU A 110 -18.00 1.45 3.16
C LEU A 110 -16.81 1.83 4.06
N LEU A 111 -15.68 2.19 3.46
CA LEU A 111 -14.48 2.61 4.17
C LEU A 111 -14.35 4.14 4.20
N ALA A 112 -14.57 4.80 3.06
CA ALA A 112 -14.48 6.25 2.94
C ALA A 112 -15.29 6.77 1.77
N THR A 113 -15.76 8.02 1.88
CA THR A 113 -16.40 8.76 0.81
C THR A 113 -15.71 10.10 0.62
N ASP A 114 -15.26 10.37 -0.60
CA ASP A 114 -14.78 11.67 -1.04
C ASP A 114 -15.86 12.31 -1.93
N THR A 115 -16.72 13.09 -1.30
CA THR A 115 -17.85 13.75 -1.99
C THR A 115 -17.38 14.82 -2.95
N ALA A 116 -16.22 15.45 -2.68
CA ALA A 116 -15.68 16.51 -3.53
C ALA A 116 -15.20 15.97 -4.88
N ASN A 117 -14.68 14.74 -4.91
CA ASN A 117 -14.18 14.09 -6.11
C ASN A 117 -15.09 12.96 -6.62
N HIS A 118 -16.29 12.82 -6.05
CA HIS A 118 -17.24 11.76 -6.39
C HIS A 118 -16.62 10.35 -6.32
N ARG A 119 -15.81 10.09 -5.29
CA ARG A 119 -15.13 8.80 -5.09
C ARG A 119 -15.60 8.12 -3.82
N VAL A 120 -15.63 6.80 -3.88
CA VAL A 120 -15.93 5.93 -2.75
C VAL A 120 -14.89 4.82 -2.67
N SER A 121 -14.48 4.48 -1.45
CA SER A 121 -13.62 3.34 -1.15
C SER A 121 -14.39 2.36 -0.28
N MET A 122 -14.38 1.09 -0.65
CA MET A 122 -15.12 0.04 0.04
C MET A 122 -14.41 -1.31 -0.01
N LEU A 123 -14.72 -2.17 0.93
CA LEU A 123 -14.55 -3.60 0.76
C LEU A 123 -15.80 -4.14 0.07
N VAL A 124 -15.60 -5.02 -0.90
CA VAL A 124 -16.68 -5.72 -1.60
C VAL A 124 -16.46 -7.21 -1.42
N ARG A 125 -17.53 -7.93 -1.06
CA ARG A 125 -17.56 -9.38 -0.96
C ARG A 125 -18.57 -9.93 -1.92
N LEU A 126 -18.15 -10.87 -2.75
CA LEU A 126 -19.03 -11.68 -3.60
C LEU A 126 -19.15 -13.08 -3.01
N ALA A 127 -20.38 -13.56 -2.87
CA ALA A 127 -20.63 -14.95 -2.55
C ALA A 127 -20.28 -15.86 -3.74
N PRO A 128 -20.05 -17.17 -3.52
CA PRO A 128 -19.87 -18.11 -4.62
C PRO A 128 -21.01 -18.06 -5.63
N GLY A 129 -20.67 -17.88 -6.91
CA GLY A 129 -21.63 -17.75 -8.03
C GLY A 129 -22.26 -16.37 -8.18
N ALA A 130 -21.96 -15.41 -7.31
CA ALA A 130 -22.47 -14.05 -7.43
C ALA A 130 -21.85 -13.34 -8.65
N SER A 131 -22.65 -12.47 -9.27
CA SER A 131 -22.26 -11.70 -10.45
C SER A 131 -22.79 -10.28 -10.34
N TYR A 132 -21.96 -9.32 -10.66
CA TYR A 132 -22.30 -7.92 -10.81
C TYR A 132 -22.62 -7.65 -12.30
N PRO A 133 -23.69 -6.92 -12.60
CA PRO A 133 -24.09 -6.67 -13.98
C PRO A 133 -23.11 -5.77 -14.73
N ALA A 134 -23.29 -5.71 -16.06
CA ALA A 134 -22.57 -4.82 -16.93
C ALA A 134 -22.72 -3.37 -16.48
N HIS A 135 -21.60 -2.64 -16.42
CA HIS A 135 -21.58 -1.27 -15.93
C HIS A 135 -20.55 -0.43 -16.69
N ARG A 136 -20.60 0.87 -16.45
CA ARG A 136 -19.66 1.84 -17.02
C ARG A 136 -19.07 2.70 -15.92
N HIS A 137 -17.76 2.87 -15.96
CA HIS A 137 -17.02 3.69 -15.02
C HIS A 137 -17.17 5.18 -15.37
N ALA A 138 -17.78 5.96 -14.50
CA ALA A 138 -17.83 7.42 -14.63
C ALA A 138 -16.50 8.08 -14.27
N GLY A 139 -15.69 7.41 -13.43
CA GLY A 139 -14.37 7.83 -13.01
C GLY A 139 -13.34 6.71 -13.13
N VAL A 140 -12.20 6.90 -12.51
CA VAL A 140 -11.21 5.83 -12.35
C VAL A 140 -11.74 4.80 -11.37
N GLU A 141 -11.68 3.52 -11.74
CA GLU A 141 -11.89 2.40 -10.86
C GLU A 141 -10.58 1.69 -10.57
N GLU A 142 -10.36 1.37 -9.32
CA GLU A 142 -9.18 0.64 -8.83
C GLU A 142 -9.66 -0.51 -7.95
N LEU A 143 -9.27 -1.72 -8.29
CA LEU A 143 -9.63 -2.92 -7.55
C LEU A 143 -8.38 -3.70 -7.16
N TYR A 144 -8.31 -4.10 -5.91
CA TYR A 144 -7.26 -4.98 -5.39
C TYR A 144 -7.89 -6.22 -4.75
N LEU A 145 -7.57 -7.41 -5.28
CA LEU A 145 -8.14 -8.65 -4.78
C LEU A 145 -7.40 -9.13 -3.53
N LEU A 146 -8.13 -9.28 -2.42
CA LEU A 146 -7.60 -9.73 -1.14
C LEU A 146 -7.70 -11.25 -0.97
N HIS A 147 -8.86 -11.83 -1.32
CA HIS A 147 -9.15 -13.25 -1.10
C HIS A 147 -10.05 -13.80 -2.21
N GLY A 148 -9.94 -15.11 -2.46
CA GLY A 148 -10.76 -15.83 -3.43
C GLY A 148 -10.30 -15.62 -4.87
N GLU A 149 -11.24 -15.62 -5.80
CA GLU A 149 -11.00 -15.34 -7.21
C GLU A 149 -12.08 -14.40 -7.76
N LEU A 150 -11.71 -13.55 -8.70
CA LEU A 150 -12.65 -12.64 -9.38
C LEU A 150 -12.42 -12.70 -10.88
N TRP A 151 -13.48 -12.76 -11.64
CA TRP A 151 -13.45 -12.63 -13.08
C TRP A 151 -14.01 -11.28 -13.48
N ILE A 152 -13.28 -10.57 -14.30
CA ILE A 152 -13.72 -9.36 -14.98
C ILE A 152 -13.64 -9.67 -16.47
N ASP A 153 -14.81 -9.81 -17.11
CA ASP A 153 -14.95 -10.35 -18.44
C ASP A 153 -14.22 -11.70 -18.59
N ASP A 154 -13.20 -11.77 -19.45
CA ASP A 154 -12.38 -12.98 -19.66
C ASP A 154 -11.12 -13.04 -18.79
N ARG A 155 -10.89 -12.02 -17.96
CA ARG A 155 -9.69 -11.94 -17.10
C ARG A 155 -9.96 -12.46 -15.72
N LYS A 156 -9.18 -13.45 -15.30
CA LYS A 156 -9.18 -13.97 -13.93
C LYS A 156 -8.16 -13.21 -13.07
N LEU A 157 -8.61 -12.75 -11.90
CA LEU A 157 -7.80 -12.17 -10.85
C LEU A 157 -7.66 -13.15 -9.69
N LEU A 158 -6.47 -13.18 -9.08
CA LEU A 158 -6.13 -13.94 -7.87
C LEU A 158 -5.70 -12.98 -6.75
N PRO A 159 -5.64 -13.43 -5.49
CA PRO A 159 -5.20 -12.59 -4.37
C PRO A 159 -3.84 -11.93 -4.63
N GLY A 160 -3.80 -10.60 -4.49
CA GLY A 160 -2.63 -9.78 -4.83
C GLY A 160 -2.69 -9.12 -6.20
N ASP A 161 -3.63 -9.53 -7.07
CA ASP A 161 -3.81 -8.88 -8.36
C ASP A 161 -4.55 -7.55 -8.22
N TYR A 162 -4.18 -6.65 -9.13
CA TYR A 162 -4.75 -5.32 -9.25
C TYR A 162 -5.43 -5.14 -10.62
N ASN A 163 -6.58 -4.48 -10.62
CA ASN A 163 -7.28 -4.06 -11.84
C ASN A 163 -7.48 -2.55 -11.85
N TYR A 164 -7.35 -1.96 -13.04
CA TYR A 164 -7.56 -0.55 -13.28
C TYR A 164 -8.60 -0.36 -14.38
N GLY A 165 -9.67 0.33 -14.07
CA GLY A 165 -10.70 0.76 -14.99
C GLY A 165 -10.56 2.25 -15.32
N ALA A 166 -10.37 2.58 -16.59
CA ALA A 166 -10.30 3.97 -17.03
C ALA A 166 -11.70 4.63 -17.05
N PRO A 167 -11.79 5.96 -16.86
CA PRO A 167 -13.04 6.69 -17.03
C PRO A 167 -13.64 6.45 -18.40
N GLY A 168 -14.93 6.14 -18.46
CA GLY A 168 -15.66 5.83 -19.69
C GLY A 168 -15.50 4.40 -20.20
N ALA A 169 -14.58 3.62 -19.66
CA ALA A 169 -14.54 2.18 -19.86
C ALA A 169 -15.72 1.50 -19.12
N GLY A 170 -15.81 0.20 -19.20
CA GLY A 170 -16.80 -0.57 -18.45
C GLY A 170 -16.55 -2.05 -18.63
N ASP A 171 -17.11 -2.82 -17.71
CA ASP A 171 -17.03 -4.26 -17.69
C ASP A 171 -18.38 -4.85 -18.08
N ASP A 172 -18.36 -5.86 -18.94
CA ASP A 172 -19.60 -6.52 -19.38
C ASP A 172 -20.07 -7.54 -18.33
N ARG A 173 -19.14 -8.09 -17.55
CA ARG A 173 -19.44 -9.02 -16.48
C ARG A 173 -18.34 -9.06 -15.40
N VAL A 174 -18.73 -8.93 -14.15
CA VAL A 174 -17.85 -9.17 -12.99
C VAL A 174 -18.47 -10.28 -12.15
N TRP A 175 -17.74 -11.37 -11.88
CA TRP A 175 -18.30 -12.52 -11.17
C TRP A 175 -17.23 -13.34 -10.45
N SER A 176 -17.66 -14.16 -9.48
CA SER A 176 -16.77 -15.07 -8.76
C SER A 176 -17.41 -16.46 -8.67
N ALA A 177 -16.69 -17.50 -9.07
CA ALA A 177 -17.16 -18.88 -8.94
C ALA A 177 -17.12 -19.36 -7.48
N THR A 178 -16.07 -19.02 -6.76
CA THR A 178 -15.79 -19.52 -5.41
C THR A 178 -16.04 -18.50 -4.30
N GLY A 179 -16.40 -17.29 -4.68
CA GLY A 179 -16.48 -16.13 -3.78
C GLY A 179 -15.15 -15.38 -3.68
N CYS A 180 -15.25 -14.09 -3.38
CA CYS A 180 -14.05 -13.25 -3.24
C CYS A 180 -14.29 -12.09 -2.25
N THR A 181 -13.19 -11.44 -1.88
CA THR A 181 -13.18 -10.15 -1.18
C THR A 181 -12.13 -9.27 -1.82
N CYS A 182 -12.49 -8.05 -2.17
CA CYS A 182 -11.59 -7.06 -2.75
C CYS A 182 -11.75 -5.68 -2.08
N VAL A 183 -10.72 -4.86 -2.22
CA VAL A 183 -10.83 -3.41 -2.02
C VAL A 183 -11.22 -2.81 -3.37
N LEU A 184 -12.23 -1.96 -3.37
CA LEU A 184 -12.70 -1.22 -4.53
C LEU A 184 -12.66 0.27 -4.22
N VAL A 185 -12.06 1.04 -5.13
CA VAL A 185 -12.13 2.49 -5.14
C VAL A 185 -12.73 2.90 -6.49
N THR A 186 -13.91 3.50 -6.47
CA THR A 186 -14.63 3.80 -7.70
C THR A 186 -15.39 5.12 -7.62
N SER A 187 -16.06 5.50 -8.69
CA SER A 187 -16.90 6.68 -8.74
C SER A 187 -18.28 6.42 -8.13
N THR A 188 -18.81 7.39 -7.40
CA THR A 188 -20.21 7.35 -6.94
C THR A 188 -21.21 7.52 -8.07
N ASN A 189 -20.77 7.85 -9.28
CA ASN A 189 -21.58 8.13 -10.47
C ASN A 189 -21.52 6.99 -11.52
N ASP A 190 -20.97 5.85 -11.17
CA ASP A 190 -20.97 4.69 -12.07
C ASP A 190 -22.40 4.26 -12.42
N SER A 191 -22.59 3.77 -13.63
CA SER A 191 -23.92 3.46 -14.15
C SER A 191 -24.01 2.02 -14.64
N LEU A 192 -25.10 1.35 -14.30
CA LEU A 192 -25.44 0.06 -14.88
C LEU A 192 -25.84 0.23 -16.36
N ARG A 193 -25.51 -0.77 -17.17
CA ARG A 193 -25.93 -0.88 -18.58
C ARG A 193 -27.15 -1.75 -18.73
#